data_14e8e8f0d5ef97a6aac7635f725ce29c
#
_entry.id   14e8e8f0d5ef97a6aac7635f725ce29c
#
_cell.length_a   1.000
_cell.length_b   1.000
_cell.length_c   1.000
_cell.angle_alpha   90.00
_cell.angle_beta   90.00
_cell.angle_gamma   90.00
#
_symmetry.space_group_name_H-M   'P 1'
#
loop_
_entity.id
_entity.type
_entity.pdbx_description
1 polymer ?
#
loop_
_entity_poly.entity_id
_entity_poly.type
_entity_poly.pdbx_seq_one_letter_code
_entity_poly.pdbx_strand_id
1 'polypeptide(L)'
;PRFVIGNRVYDGTADFILRYMRQQRCGFNPFERDSCHIHDGYIVYHPTRNGERIDVRGGWHDASDQLQYVTTSANATYQMMFAYLKNPEVYGDVYDAYGLPGANGIPDIVDEIKWGLDWLNRMDPSKGEMYNQIADDRDHKGFKLPSQDHIDYGWGKGTGRPVYYCSGKPQVRGEFSNATTGVASTAGKYASCFALGAEILKDFYP
;
A
#
# COMPACT_ATOMS: atom_id res chain seq x y z
N PRO A 1 7.66 37.17 0.94
CA PRO A 1 8.30 35.85 1.08
C PRO A 1 9.71 35.91 0.50
N ARG A 2 10.64 35.25 1.14
CA ARG A 2 12.00 35.07 0.61
C ARG A 2 12.07 33.67 0.00
N PHE A 3 12.72 33.53 -1.16
CA PHE A 3 13.03 32.23 -1.77
C PHE A 3 14.50 32.21 -2.18
N VAL A 4 15.03 31.00 -2.29
CA VAL A 4 16.44 30.76 -2.69
C VAL A 4 16.44 30.26 -4.13
N ILE A 5 17.39 30.75 -4.92
CA ILE A 5 17.67 30.25 -6.27
C ILE A 5 19.05 29.59 -6.22
N GLY A 6 19.14 28.34 -6.64
CA GLY A 6 20.39 27.59 -6.67
C GLY A 6 20.21 26.18 -7.16
N ASN A 7 21.29 25.49 -7.45
CA ASN A 7 21.25 24.13 -8.02
C ASN A 7 20.90 23.05 -6.96
N ARG A 8 20.87 23.42 -5.68
CA ARG A 8 20.67 22.50 -4.56
C ARG A 8 19.45 22.82 -3.71
N VAL A 9 18.50 23.59 -4.24
CA VAL A 9 17.32 24.05 -3.49
C VAL A 9 16.35 22.92 -3.16
N TYR A 10 16.45 21.79 -3.83
CA TYR A 10 15.63 20.61 -3.62
C TYR A 10 16.37 19.44 -2.93
N ASP A 11 17.62 19.66 -2.47
CA ASP A 11 18.35 18.64 -1.73
C ASP A 11 17.53 18.21 -0.49
N GLY A 12 17.40 16.89 -0.27
CA GLY A 12 16.61 16.31 0.80
C GLY A 12 15.08 16.28 0.58
N THR A 13 14.57 16.88 -0.52
CA THR A 13 13.13 16.87 -0.81
C THR A 13 12.61 15.45 -1.08
N ALA A 14 13.42 14.61 -1.71
CA ALA A 14 13.06 13.22 -2.00
C ALA A 14 12.81 12.43 -0.71
N ASP A 15 13.71 12.51 0.26
CA ASP A 15 13.55 11.84 1.57
C ASP A 15 12.38 12.43 2.37
N PHE A 16 12.15 13.74 2.25
CA PHE A 16 10.99 14.38 2.86
C PHE A 16 9.66 13.86 2.30
N ILE A 17 9.58 13.61 0.98
CA ILE A 17 8.39 13.02 0.36
C ILE A 17 8.20 11.56 0.80
N LEU A 18 9.27 10.77 0.90
CA LEU A 18 9.22 9.40 1.42
C LEU A 18 8.68 9.33 2.85
N ARG A 19 8.91 10.37 3.65
CA ARG A 19 8.32 10.48 4.99
C ARG A 19 6.79 10.39 4.95
N TYR A 20 6.14 11.01 3.94
CA TYR A 20 4.69 10.89 3.77
C TYR A 20 4.27 9.45 3.52
N MET A 21 4.96 8.73 2.64
CA MET A 21 4.65 7.32 2.37
C MET A 21 4.76 6.48 3.65
N ARG A 22 5.83 6.64 4.41
CA ARG A 22 6.01 5.94 5.70
C ARG A 22 4.89 6.24 6.70
N GLN A 23 4.36 7.46 6.71
CA GLN A 23 3.22 7.83 7.57
C GLN A 23 1.91 7.12 7.18
N GLN A 24 1.76 6.71 5.93
CA GLN A 24 0.58 6.02 5.44
C GLN A 24 0.67 4.49 5.58
N ARG A 25 1.76 3.93 6.08
CA ARG A 25 1.91 2.47 6.21
C ARG A 25 0.79 1.85 7.03
N CYS A 26 0.18 0.80 6.50
CA CYS A 26 -0.74 -0.09 7.16
C CYS A 26 0.00 -1.33 7.67
N GLY A 27 -0.48 -1.96 8.74
CA GLY A 27 0.22 -3.05 9.41
C GLY A 27 1.12 -2.56 10.51
N PHE A 28 2.23 -1.91 10.20
CA PHE A 28 3.10 -1.23 11.16
C PHE A 28 3.37 0.21 10.71
N ASN A 29 3.09 1.16 11.57
CA ASN A 29 3.35 2.59 11.34
C ASN A 29 4.57 3.04 12.17
N PRO A 30 5.68 3.44 11.52
CA PRO A 30 6.91 3.82 12.23
C PRO A 30 6.79 5.14 13.01
N PHE A 31 5.84 6.01 12.68
CA PHE A 31 5.61 7.27 13.39
C PHE A 31 4.80 7.08 14.67
N GLU A 32 3.77 6.24 14.61
CA GLU A 32 2.99 5.87 15.79
C GLU A 32 3.71 4.83 16.65
N ARG A 33 4.66 4.10 16.06
CA ARG A 33 5.31 2.91 16.63
C ARG A 33 4.29 1.89 17.11
N ASP A 34 3.22 1.77 16.35
CA ASP A 34 2.08 0.92 16.63
C ASP A 34 1.63 0.18 15.37
N SER A 35 0.82 -0.84 15.57
CA SER A 35 0.29 -1.68 14.50
C SER A 35 -1.20 -1.43 14.31
N CYS A 36 -1.65 -1.44 13.05
CA CYS A 36 -3.05 -1.35 12.70
C CYS A 36 -3.42 -2.46 11.72
N HIS A 37 -4.69 -2.86 11.69
CA HIS A 37 -5.27 -3.76 10.69
C HIS A 37 -4.51 -5.09 10.52
N ILE A 38 -3.90 -5.58 11.60
CA ILE A 38 -3.10 -6.82 11.60
C ILE A 38 -3.94 -8.09 11.38
N HIS A 39 -5.25 -7.95 11.34
CA HIS A 39 -6.21 -9.04 11.13
C HIS A 39 -6.86 -9.03 9.75
N ASP A 40 -6.42 -8.15 8.85
CA ASP A 40 -6.92 -8.11 7.48
C ASP A 40 -6.51 -9.37 6.70
N GLY A 41 -7.38 -9.92 5.90
CA GLY A 41 -8.74 -9.48 5.58
C GLY A 41 -9.65 -10.66 5.30
N TYR A 42 -10.95 -10.39 5.22
CA TYR A 42 -11.95 -11.39 4.88
C TYR A 42 -12.35 -11.27 3.40
N ILE A 43 -12.26 -12.39 2.67
CA ILE A 43 -12.55 -12.43 1.23
C ILE A 43 -14.05 -12.17 1.01
N VAL A 44 -14.34 -11.26 0.06
CA VAL A 44 -15.69 -11.01 -0.42
C VAL A 44 -15.76 -11.07 -1.95
N TYR A 45 -16.92 -11.44 -2.47
CA TYR A 45 -17.21 -11.62 -3.91
C TYR A 45 -16.40 -12.71 -4.63
N HIS A 46 -15.73 -13.58 -3.89
CA HIS A 46 -15.10 -14.76 -4.47
C HIS A 46 -16.16 -15.86 -4.72
N PRO A 47 -16.08 -16.63 -5.81
CA PRO A 47 -17.08 -17.63 -6.13
C PRO A 47 -17.25 -18.75 -5.09
N THR A 48 -16.20 -19.09 -4.33
CA THR A 48 -16.19 -20.23 -3.41
C THR A 48 -15.60 -19.94 -2.02
N ARG A 49 -14.92 -18.78 -1.82
CA ARG A 49 -14.11 -18.51 -0.61
C ARG A 49 -14.59 -17.30 0.19
N ASN A 50 -15.84 -16.87 0.01
CA ASN A 50 -16.39 -15.75 0.77
C ASN A 50 -16.35 -16.01 2.28
N GLY A 51 -15.83 -15.04 3.04
CA GLY A 51 -15.67 -15.11 4.48
C GLY A 51 -14.39 -15.82 4.97
N GLU A 52 -13.62 -16.44 4.07
CA GLU A 52 -12.31 -16.95 4.43
C GLU A 52 -11.35 -15.80 4.71
N ARG A 53 -10.47 -16.02 5.66
CA ARG A 53 -9.43 -15.03 6.02
C ARG A 53 -8.15 -15.30 5.24
N ILE A 54 -7.56 -14.23 4.69
CA ILE A 54 -6.22 -14.25 4.09
C ILE A 54 -5.37 -13.13 4.71
N ASP A 55 -4.04 -13.31 4.69
CA ASP A 55 -3.10 -12.29 5.16
C ASP A 55 -2.83 -11.27 4.05
N VAL A 56 -3.43 -10.09 4.20
CA VAL A 56 -3.24 -8.94 3.30
C VAL A 56 -2.73 -7.71 4.05
N ARG A 57 -2.02 -7.91 5.16
CA ARG A 57 -1.41 -6.83 5.94
C ARG A 57 -0.33 -6.11 5.15
N GLY A 58 -0.15 -4.82 5.39
CA GLY A 58 0.86 -3.98 4.75
C GLY A 58 0.27 -2.97 3.78
N GLY A 59 1.10 -2.43 2.90
CA GLY A 59 0.71 -1.36 1.98
C GLY A 59 0.46 -0.03 2.69
N TRP A 60 -0.32 0.82 2.06
CA TRP A 60 -0.60 2.18 2.56
C TRP A 60 -2.08 2.48 2.58
N HIS A 61 -2.53 3.24 3.57
CA HIS A 61 -3.85 3.86 3.56
C HIS A 61 -3.93 4.86 2.41
N ASP A 62 -5.10 4.96 1.77
CA ASP A 62 -5.24 5.77 0.56
C ASP A 62 -5.27 7.27 0.86
N ALA A 63 -5.92 7.68 1.95
CA ALA A 63 -6.07 9.08 2.31
C ALA A 63 -6.17 9.27 3.83
N SER A 64 -7.10 10.10 4.29
CA SER A 64 -7.44 10.27 5.72
C SER A 64 -8.40 9.18 6.24
N ASP A 65 -9.01 8.45 5.37
CA ASP A 65 -9.65 7.17 5.64
C ASP A 65 -8.62 6.04 5.64
N GLN A 66 -9.04 4.85 6.03
CA GLN A 66 -8.14 3.72 6.17
C GLN A 66 -8.24 2.72 5.01
N LEU A 67 -8.98 3.06 3.93
CA LEU A 67 -9.10 2.22 2.75
C LEU A 67 -7.74 1.99 2.08
N GLN A 68 -7.64 0.88 1.37
CA GLN A 68 -6.46 0.55 0.57
C GLN A 68 -6.90 0.07 -0.82
N TYR A 69 -6.34 0.69 -1.85
CA TYR A 69 -6.62 0.34 -3.24
C TYR A 69 -5.35 -0.12 -3.95
N VAL A 70 -5.43 -1.25 -4.65
CA VAL A 70 -4.32 -1.69 -5.51
C VAL A 70 -4.01 -0.66 -6.59
N THR A 71 -5.01 0.02 -7.11
CA THR A 71 -4.82 1.03 -8.17
C THR A 71 -3.91 2.16 -7.73
N THR A 72 -4.13 2.75 -6.55
CA THR A 72 -3.33 3.88 -6.04
C THR A 72 -1.99 3.41 -5.50
N SER A 73 -1.98 2.33 -4.73
CA SER A 73 -0.73 1.77 -4.18
C SER A 73 0.22 1.27 -5.26
N ALA A 74 -0.28 0.62 -6.30
CA ALA A 74 0.55 0.21 -7.44
C ALA A 74 1.10 1.41 -8.22
N ASN A 75 0.30 2.49 -8.38
CA ASN A 75 0.80 3.72 -8.97
C ASN A 75 1.93 4.32 -8.13
N ALA A 76 1.75 4.44 -6.81
CA ALA A 76 2.77 4.97 -5.92
C ALA A 76 4.05 4.13 -5.98
N THR A 77 3.92 2.80 -5.90
CA THR A 77 5.05 1.87 -6.02
C THR A 77 5.78 2.04 -7.35
N TYR A 78 5.04 2.09 -8.47
CA TYR A 78 5.63 2.28 -9.79
C TYR A 78 6.35 3.63 -9.92
N GLN A 79 5.76 4.71 -9.42
CA GLN A 79 6.36 6.04 -9.47
C GLN A 79 7.65 6.12 -8.62
N MET A 80 7.66 5.50 -7.44
CA MET A 80 8.88 5.41 -6.63
C MET A 80 9.98 4.62 -7.34
N MET A 81 9.64 3.49 -7.97
CA MET A 81 10.58 2.72 -8.78
C MET A 81 11.15 3.52 -9.94
N PHE A 82 10.29 4.23 -10.66
CA PHE A 82 10.72 5.07 -11.78
C PHE A 82 11.59 6.24 -11.33
N ALA A 83 11.24 6.88 -10.21
CA ALA A 83 12.03 7.96 -9.62
C ALA A 83 13.42 7.48 -9.20
N TYR A 84 13.51 6.32 -8.56
CA TYR A 84 14.79 5.71 -8.17
C TYR A 84 15.66 5.39 -9.40
N LEU A 85 15.11 4.78 -10.43
CA LEU A 85 15.85 4.46 -11.66
C LEU A 85 16.41 5.70 -12.37
N LYS A 86 15.75 6.84 -12.24
CA LYS A 86 16.18 8.07 -12.90
C LYS A 86 17.17 8.88 -12.08
N ASN A 87 17.12 8.80 -10.77
CA ASN A 87 17.93 9.63 -9.88
C ASN A 87 18.27 8.84 -8.58
N PRO A 88 18.99 7.71 -8.66
CA PRO A 88 19.26 6.90 -7.48
C PRO A 88 20.07 7.65 -6.41
N GLU A 89 20.92 8.58 -6.82
CA GLU A 89 21.84 9.32 -5.98
C GLU A 89 21.19 10.35 -5.04
N VAL A 90 19.90 10.65 -5.22
CA VAL A 90 19.20 11.63 -4.36
C VAL A 90 18.56 11.00 -3.13
N TYR A 91 18.58 9.66 -3.03
CA TYR A 91 17.96 8.92 -1.94
C TYR A 91 19.02 8.43 -0.94
N GLY A 92 18.81 8.77 0.33
CA GLY A 92 19.66 8.33 1.43
C GLY A 92 19.30 6.95 1.97
N ASP A 93 20.10 6.50 2.94
CA ASP A 93 19.86 5.32 3.77
C ASP A 93 19.99 5.76 5.24
N VAL A 94 18.88 6.15 5.83
CA VAL A 94 18.78 6.69 7.19
C VAL A 94 17.77 5.93 8.06
N TYR A 95 16.94 5.12 7.43
CA TYR A 95 15.94 4.29 8.08
C TYR A 95 16.14 2.82 7.72
N ASP A 96 15.68 1.93 8.58
CA ASP A 96 15.63 0.51 8.28
C ASP A 96 14.37 0.14 7.46
N ALA A 97 14.24 -1.12 7.08
CA ALA A 97 13.11 -1.64 6.32
C ALA A 97 11.75 -1.45 7.03
N TYR A 98 11.74 -1.28 8.35
CA TYR A 98 10.53 -0.95 9.11
C TYR A 98 10.23 0.55 9.15
N GLY A 99 11.12 1.39 8.59
CA GLY A 99 11.01 2.85 8.60
C GLY A 99 11.41 3.49 9.94
N LEU A 100 12.11 2.74 10.80
CA LEU A 100 12.68 3.23 12.04
C LEU A 100 14.09 3.78 11.80
N PRO A 101 14.56 4.76 12.59
CA PRO A 101 15.90 5.32 12.43
C PRO A 101 16.99 4.25 12.51
N GLY A 102 17.87 4.19 11.50
CA GLY A 102 19.00 3.27 11.42
C GLY A 102 19.23 2.81 9.97
N ALA A 103 20.39 3.14 9.39
CA ALA A 103 20.77 2.69 8.07
C ALA A 103 20.90 1.15 8.02
N ASN A 104 20.46 0.55 6.91
CA ASN A 104 20.51 -0.91 6.72
C ASN A 104 21.30 -1.33 5.46
N GLY A 105 21.94 -0.39 4.77
CA GLY A 105 22.68 -0.62 3.54
C GLY A 105 21.82 -0.57 2.27
N ILE A 106 20.54 -0.23 2.40
CA ILE A 106 19.57 -0.14 1.30
C ILE A 106 18.99 1.26 1.27
N PRO A 107 18.93 1.93 0.10
CA PRO A 107 18.29 3.24 0.02
C PRO A 107 16.86 3.22 0.53
N ASP A 108 16.47 4.22 1.34
CA ASP A 108 15.15 4.31 1.98
C ASP A 108 13.99 4.16 1.00
N ILE A 109 14.13 4.65 -0.23
CA ILE A 109 13.11 4.49 -1.27
C ILE A 109 12.96 3.04 -1.71
N VAL A 110 14.05 2.26 -1.73
CA VAL A 110 14.02 0.83 -2.12
C VAL A 110 13.29 0.01 -1.06
N ASP A 111 13.51 0.31 0.22
CA ASP A 111 12.74 -0.29 1.30
C ASP A 111 11.24 0.04 1.19
N GLU A 112 10.89 1.29 0.84
CA GLU A 112 9.50 1.69 0.67
C GLU A 112 8.86 1.05 -0.58
N ILE A 113 9.61 0.92 -1.67
CA ILE A 113 9.20 0.16 -2.86
C ILE A 113 8.90 -1.30 -2.48
N LYS A 114 9.81 -1.92 -1.71
CA LYS A 114 9.62 -3.30 -1.25
C LYS A 114 8.37 -3.44 -0.38
N TRP A 115 8.12 -2.49 0.52
CA TRP A 115 6.90 -2.47 1.33
C TRP A 115 5.63 -2.53 0.47
N GLY A 116 5.57 -1.74 -0.60
CA GLY A 116 4.47 -1.76 -1.55
C GLY A 116 4.36 -3.04 -2.35
N LEU A 117 5.48 -3.55 -2.85
CA LEU A 117 5.51 -4.79 -3.64
C LEU A 117 5.13 -6.02 -2.79
N ASP A 118 5.58 -6.10 -1.55
CA ASP A 118 5.20 -7.16 -0.62
C ASP A 118 3.69 -7.18 -0.36
N TRP A 119 3.08 -6.01 -0.23
CA TRP A 119 1.63 -5.93 -0.10
C TRP A 119 0.91 -6.30 -1.39
N LEU A 120 1.37 -5.83 -2.55
CA LEU A 120 0.81 -6.22 -3.84
C LEU A 120 0.88 -7.75 -4.05
N ASN A 121 1.97 -8.38 -3.64
CA ASN A 121 2.11 -9.84 -3.70
C ASN A 121 1.10 -10.57 -2.79
N ARG A 122 0.76 -9.99 -1.62
CA ARG A 122 -0.31 -10.55 -0.77
C ARG A 122 -1.71 -10.36 -1.35
N MET A 123 -1.90 -9.32 -2.14
CA MET A 123 -3.16 -9.02 -2.83
C MET A 123 -3.33 -9.80 -4.17
N ASP A 124 -2.27 -10.47 -4.64
CA ASP A 124 -2.25 -11.38 -5.80
C ASP A 124 -1.45 -12.65 -5.44
N PRO A 125 -1.88 -13.43 -4.43
CA PRO A 125 -1.08 -14.48 -3.83
C PRO A 125 -0.86 -15.69 -4.73
N SER A 126 -1.71 -15.91 -5.71
CA SER A 126 -1.61 -17.05 -6.64
C SER A 126 -2.47 -16.84 -7.88
N LYS A 127 -2.22 -17.64 -8.90
CA LYS A 127 -2.96 -17.58 -10.16
C LYS A 127 -4.47 -17.70 -9.93
N GLY A 128 -5.22 -16.66 -10.30
CA GLY A 128 -6.66 -16.59 -10.17
C GLY A 128 -7.17 -16.01 -8.84
N GLU A 129 -6.29 -15.62 -7.94
CA GLU A 129 -6.59 -15.06 -6.62
C GLU A 129 -6.28 -13.56 -6.56
N MET A 130 -6.76 -12.81 -7.51
CA MET A 130 -6.47 -11.37 -7.60
C MET A 130 -7.51 -10.54 -6.85
N TYR A 131 -7.04 -9.64 -5.99
CA TYR A 131 -7.84 -8.70 -5.20
C TYR A 131 -7.49 -7.26 -5.57
N ASN A 132 -8.38 -6.29 -5.29
CA ASN A 132 -8.15 -4.91 -5.70
C ASN A 132 -8.42 -3.83 -4.64
N GLN A 133 -9.01 -4.19 -3.51
CA GLN A 133 -9.34 -3.23 -2.46
C GLN A 133 -9.44 -3.91 -1.11
N ILE A 134 -9.06 -3.21 -0.05
CA ILE A 134 -9.36 -3.54 1.36
C ILE A 134 -10.21 -2.42 1.93
N ALA A 135 -11.20 -2.79 2.76
CA ALA A 135 -12.24 -1.92 3.31
C ALA A 135 -13.17 -1.34 2.24
N ASP A 136 -14.13 -0.52 2.64
CA ASP A 136 -15.15 0.08 1.78
C ASP A 136 -15.70 1.38 2.39
N ASP A 137 -16.75 1.95 1.77
CA ASP A 137 -17.32 3.26 2.13
C ASP A 137 -17.75 3.39 3.60
N ARG A 138 -17.88 2.29 4.35
CA ARG A 138 -18.11 2.34 5.81
C ARG A 138 -16.97 3.03 6.55
N ASP A 139 -15.78 3.07 5.97
CA ASP A 139 -14.61 3.74 6.55
C ASP A 139 -14.62 5.26 6.37
N HIS A 140 -15.43 5.82 5.48
CA HIS A 140 -15.56 7.25 5.25
C HIS A 140 -16.30 7.99 6.39
N LYS A 141 -16.03 7.65 7.65
CA LYS A 141 -16.74 8.17 8.84
C LYS A 141 -15.80 8.88 9.82
N GLY A 142 -15.37 10.07 9.42
CA GLY A 142 -14.59 10.95 10.28
C GLY A 142 -13.10 10.63 10.33
N PHE A 143 -12.40 11.38 11.16
CA PHE A 143 -10.96 11.25 11.39
C PHE A 143 -10.67 10.30 12.53
N LYS A 144 -9.73 9.38 12.34
CA LYS A 144 -9.22 8.48 13.38
C LYS A 144 -7.77 8.12 13.08
N LEU A 145 -7.00 7.82 14.10
CA LEU A 145 -5.70 7.18 13.90
C LEU A 145 -5.90 5.74 13.43
N PRO A 146 -5.01 5.19 12.57
CA PRO A 146 -5.11 3.82 12.11
C PRO A 146 -5.22 2.78 13.22
N SER A 147 -4.49 2.95 14.32
CA SER A 147 -4.55 2.09 15.50
C SER A 147 -5.88 2.16 16.27
N GLN A 148 -6.69 3.18 16.00
CA GLN A 148 -8.00 3.40 16.62
C GLN A 148 -9.17 2.98 15.72
N ASP A 149 -8.89 2.40 14.57
CA ASP A 149 -9.95 1.91 13.69
C ASP A 149 -10.58 0.63 14.25
N HIS A 150 -11.83 0.74 14.66
CA HIS A 150 -12.62 -0.35 15.21
C HIS A 150 -13.95 -0.52 14.46
N ILE A 151 -13.99 -0.17 13.18
CA ILE A 151 -15.18 -0.38 12.35
C ILE A 151 -15.52 -1.86 12.34
N ASP A 152 -16.81 -2.15 12.45
CA ASP A 152 -17.35 -3.48 12.28
C ASP A 152 -17.84 -3.68 10.85
N TYR A 153 -17.16 -4.54 10.12
CA TYR A 153 -17.51 -4.90 8.75
C TYR A 153 -18.40 -6.16 8.67
N GLY A 154 -18.94 -6.61 9.81
CA GLY A 154 -19.80 -7.79 9.90
C GLY A 154 -19.12 -9.00 10.54
N TRP A 155 -17.85 -8.88 10.93
CA TRP A 155 -17.09 -9.92 11.62
C TRP A 155 -16.71 -9.53 13.07
N GLY A 156 -17.24 -8.42 13.56
CA GLY A 156 -16.92 -7.83 14.86
C GLY A 156 -15.96 -6.64 14.77
N LYS A 157 -16.01 -5.80 15.78
CA LYS A 157 -15.19 -4.57 15.82
C LYS A 157 -13.70 -4.89 15.83
N GLY A 158 -12.96 -4.31 14.87
CA GLY A 158 -11.51 -4.44 14.78
C GLY A 158 -10.99 -5.85 14.46
N THR A 159 -11.87 -6.77 13.99
CA THR A 159 -11.47 -8.16 13.71
C THR A 159 -10.90 -8.36 12.31
N GLY A 160 -10.99 -7.39 11.45
CA GLY A 160 -10.50 -7.41 10.07
C GLY A 160 -11.49 -6.79 9.09
N ARG A 161 -11.00 -6.42 7.94
CA ARG A 161 -11.73 -5.69 6.90
C ARG A 161 -11.99 -6.57 5.69
N PRO A 162 -13.01 -6.27 4.84
CA PRO A 162 -13.25 -7.00 3.61
C PRO A 162 -12.09 -6.80 2.62
N VAL A 163 -11.68 -7.87 1.95
CA VAL A 163 -10.79 -7.85 0.81
C VAL A 163 -11.55 -8.27 -0.45
N TYR A 164 -11.57 -7.38 -1.43
CA TYR A 164 -12.45 -7.49 -2.60
C TYR A 164 -11.78 -8.25 -3.74
N TYR A 165 -12.33 -9.42 -4.03
CA TYR A 165 -11.91 -10.24 -5.15
C TYR A 165 -12.31 -9.62 -6.50
N CYS A 166 -11.41 -9.66 -7.49
CA CYS A 166 -11.66 -9.16 -8.85
C CYS A 166 -12.57 -10.11 -9.63
N SER A 167 -13.89 -10.04 -9.36
CA SER A 167 -14.88 -10.96 -9.93
C SER A 167 -15.26 -10.69 -11.39
N GLY A 168 -14.87 -9.53 -11.94
CA GLY A 168 -15.35 -9.07 -13.26
C GLY A 168 -16.80 -8.62 -13.29
N LYS A 169 -17.47 -8.53 -12.13
CA LYS A 169 -18.89 -8.15 -12.01
C LYS A 169 -19.06 -6.97 -11.05
N PRO A 170 -20.10 -6.14 -11.21
CA PRO A 170 -20.41 -5.09 -10.27
C PRO A 170 -20.51 -5.60 -8.82
N GLN A 171 -20.01 -4.80 -7.88
CA GLN A 171 -19.95 -5.15 -6.46
C GLN A 171 -20.50 -4.01 -5.61
N VAL A 172 -21.27 -4.31 -4.58
CA VAL A 172 -21.62 -3.34 -3.53
C VAL A 172 -20.42 -3.21 -2.59
N ARG A 173 -19.97 -1.96 -2.36
CA ARG A 173 -18.82 -1.64 -1.50
C ARG A 173 -19.22 -0.59 -0.47
N GLY A 174 -19.99 -1.02 0.52
CA GLY A 174 -20.62 -0.12 1.48
C GLY A 174 -21.92 0.48 0.93
N GLU A 175 -21.99 1.78 0.76
CA GLU A 175 -23.18 2.50 0.28
C GLU A 175 -23.30 2.48 -1.25
N PHE A 176 -22.19 2.38 -1.96
CA PHE A 176 -22.14 2.52 -3.40
C PHE A 176 -21.84 1.19 -4.10
N SER A 177 -22.39 1.06 -5.31
CA SER A 177 -22.06 -0.04 -6.21
C SER A 177 -20.88 0.37 -7.10
N ASN A 178 -19.87 -0.49 -7.15
CA ASN A 178 -18.71 -0.32 -8.04
C ASN A 178 -18.88 -1.22 -9.27
N ALA A 179 -19.10 -0.59 -10.43
CA ALA A 179 -19.21 -1.30 -11.72
C ALA A 179 -17.84 -1.69 -12.29
N THR A 180 -16.75 -1.02 -11.86
CA THR A 180 -15.39 -1.31 -12.29
C THR A 180 -14.78 -2.36 -11.37
N THR A 181 -14.98 -3.61 -11.67
CA THR A 181 -14.35 -4.72 -10.93
C THR A 181 -12.89 -4.88 -11.27
N GLY A 182 -12.41 -4.10 -12.21
CA GLY A 182 -11.02 -3.80 -12.46
C GLY A 182 -10.13 -4.96 -12.88
N VAL A 183 -10.67 -6.07 -13.39
CA VAL A 183 -9.86 -7.26 -13.73
C VAL A 183 -8.68 -6.89 -14.62
N ALA A 184 -8.92 -6.28 -15.78
CA ALA A 184 -7.85 -5.93 -16.71
C ALA A 184 -6.93 -4.83 -16.17
N SER A 185 -7.51 -3.77 -15.57
CA SER A 185 -6.73 -2.66 -15.01
C SER A 185 -5.89 -3.10 -13.81
N THR A 186 -6.46 -3.93 -12.92
CA THR A 186 -5.75 -4.46 -11.76
C THR A 186 -4.62 -5.39 -12.19
N ALA A 187 -4.86 -6.31 -13.13
CA ALA A 187 -3.83 -7.18 -13.68
C ALA A 187 -2.68 -6.38 -14.32
N GLY A 188 -3.00 -5.31 -15.07
CA GLY A 188 -1.99 -4.40 -15.63
C GLY A 188 -1.15 -3.70 -14.57
N LYS A 189 -1.75 -3.32 -13.43
CA LYS A 189 -1.03 -2.73 -12.29
C LYS A 189 -0.05 -3.72 -11.65
N TYR A 190 -0.48 -4.94 -11.38
CA TYR A 190 0.40 -5.99 -10.87
C TYR A 190 1.55 -6.28 -11.85
N ALA A 191 1.23 -6.52 -13.12
CA ALA A 191 2.23 -6.85 -14.12
C ALA A 191 3.31 -5.77 -14.24
N SER A 192 2.93 -4.49 -14.29
CA SER A 192 3.88 -3.38 -14.40
C SER A 192 4.74 -3.24 -13.14
N CYS A 193 4.15 -3.39 -11.95
CA CYS A 193 4.88 -3.27 -10.69
C CYS A 193 5.83 -4.45 -10.49
N PHE A 194 5.39 -5.68 -10.72
CA PHE A 194 6.24 -6.84 -10.51
C PHE A 194 7.40 -6.91 -11.51
N ALA A 195 7.15 -6.56 -12.79
CA ALA A 195 8.20 -6.53 -13.80
C ALA A 195 9.32 -5.52 -13.44
N LEU A 196 8.94 -4.29 -13.10
CA LEU A 196 9.91 -3.26 -12.73
C LEU A 196 10.53 -3.52 -11.36
N GLY A 197 9.74 -4.06 -10.43
CA GLY A 197 10.18 -4.43 -9.08
C GLY A 197 11.25 -5.52 -9.10
N ALA A 198 11.08 -6.54 -9.94
CA ALA A 198 12.09 -7.60 -10.11
C ALA A 198 13.43 -7.03 -10.63
N GLU A 199 13.38 -6.02 -11.50
CA GLU A 199 14.60 -5.39 -12.01
C GLU A 199 15.34 -4.57 -10.94
N ILE A 200 14.62 -3.89 -10.07
CA ILE A 200 15.22 -3.05 -9.02
C ILE A 200 15.65 -3.90 -7.83
N LEU A 201 14.79 -4.80 -7.36
CA LEU A 201 15.02 -5.49 -6.10
C LEU A 201 16.11 -6.58 -6.18
N LYS A 202 16.42 -7.10 -7.37
CA LYS A 202 17.43 -8.15 -7.53
C LYS A 202 18.81 -7.79 -6.94
N ASP A 203 19.14 -6.50 -6.90
CA ASP A 203 20.43 -6.02 -6.42
C ASP A 203 20.45 -5.80 -4.89
N PHE A 204 19.29 -5.76 -4.25
CA PHE A 204 19.13 -5.49 -2.81
C PHE A 204 18.52 -6.66 -2.05
N TYR A 205 17.63 -7.40 -2.69
CA TYR A 205 16.88 -8.53 -2.12
C TYR A 205 16.95 -9.74 -3.07
N PRO A 206 18.13 -10.40 -3.15
CA PRO A 206 18.37 -11.52 -4.07
C PRO A 206 17.50 -12.75 -3.79
#